data_680c1798ffbaa9f6aea998c3120757ba
#
_entry.id   680c1798ffbaa9f6aea998c3120757ba
#
_cell.length_a   1.000
_cell.length_b   1.000
_cell.length_c   1.000
_cell.angle_alpha   90.00
_cell.angle_beta   90.00
_cell.angle_gamma   90.00
#
_symmetry.space_group_name_H-M   'P 1'
#
loop_
_entity.id
_entity.type
_entity.pdbx_description
1 polymer ?
#
loop_
_entity_poly.entity_id
_entity_poly.type
_entity_poly.pdbx_seq_one_letter_code
_entity_poly.pdbx_strand_id
1 'polypeptide(L)'
;MIAIPLAGWLLCAQAGDTLLGSRATQAFEETSRLSLSGQYRAADSFARSWSGGSRSEELLMTATVALSAFSDLHNPARLEVARKALEQLSDLCGKKADTRSRLIDAMALSQESYLAALEGRSLASALKGRSAASTAQDLLDQGVDSPELRGIVGGYLFWKSQSLGSFGRMIGGDHRAEGLLWTQQAAASRSPFREAFRTSLLWIRFERGEYSEALRVAQEARAAWPENRLYRQAEGDVLFRLGRLGEALTTYRQSFREYIGIETLPVSRLSAAGNLARIHAAMGRQDSARAWLDTLDAPRYKSVRKWLPTSLVRELEPVRRKLSHP
;
A
#
# COMPACT_ATOMS: atom_id res chain seq x y z
N MET A 1 17.44 -40.91 -3.54
CA MET A 1 18.44 -39.83 -3.35
C MET A 1 18.93 -39.40 -4.72
N ILE A 2 18.40 -38.32 -5.27
CA ILE A 2 18.88 -37.68 -6.50
C ILE A 2 19.18 -36.23 -6.10
N ALA A 3 20.47 -35.93 -6.04
CA ALA A 3 20.98 -34.59 -5.80
C ALA A 3 20.77 -33.75 -7.07
N ILE A 4 19.93 -32.75 -7.01
CA ILE A 4 19.78 -31.71 -8.03
C ILE A 4 20.82 -30.62 -7.73
N PRO A 5 21.71 -30.25 -8.67
CA PRO A 5 22.73 -29.24 -8.40
C PRO A 5 22.13 -27.84 -8.31
N LEU A 6 22.29 -27.23 -7.15
CA LEU A 6 21.90 -25.83 -6.82
C LEU A 6 22.82 -24.76 -7.47
N ALA A 7 23.55 -25.09 -8.55
CA ALA A 7 24.58 -24.22 -9.11
C ALA A 7 24.15 -23.35 -10.32
N GLY A 8 22.86 -23.33 -10.68
CA GLY A 8 22.40 -22.66 -11.91
C GLY A 8 21.72 -21.30 -11.76
N TRP A 9 21.48 -20.80 -10.53
CA TRP A 9 20.62 -19.61 -10.30
C TRP A 9 21.35 -18.34 -9.83
N LEU A 10 22.67 -18.34 -9.82
CA LEU A 10 23.47 -17.22 -9.30
C LEU A 10 24.06 -16.28 -10.38
N LEU A 11 23.72 -16.43 -11.66
CA LEU A 11 24.38 -15.71 -12.75
C LEU A 11 23.47 -14.80 -13.61
N CYS A 12 22.25 -14.44 -13.16
CA CYS A 12 21.42 -13.43 -13.83
C CYS A 12 21.17 -12.18 -12.98
N ALA A 13 22.11 -11.83 -12.11
CA ALA A 13 22.12 -10.53 -11.41
C ALA A 13 23.06 -9.55 -12.13
N GLN A 14 23.04 -9.51 -13.45
CA GLN A 14 23.57 -8.35 -14.17
C GLN A 14 22.53 -7.25 -14.08
N ALA A 15 23.01 -6.03 -13.75
CA ALA A 15 22.24 -4.81 -13.74
C ALA A 15 21.57 -4.62 -15.12
N GLY A 16 20.35 -5.16 -15.26
CA GLY A 16 19.49 -4.78 -16.35
C GLY A 16 19.19 -3.30 -16.17
N ASP A 17 19.53 -2.49 -17.14
CA ASP A 17 19.07 -1.12 -17.20
C ASP A 17 17.55 -1.15 -16.94
N THR A 18 17.13 -0.47 -15.87
CA THR A 18 15.68 -0.36 -15.60
C THR A 18 15.04 0.28 -16.84
N LEU A 19 13.87 -0.20 -17.24
CA LEU A 19 13.15 0.34 -18.40
C LEU A 19 12.95 1.87 -18.34
N LEU A 20 13.05 2.43 -17.14
CA LEU A 20 12.97 3.88 -16.89
C LEU A 20 14.28 4.61 -17.24
N GLY A 21 15.41 3.92 -17.36
CA GLY A 21 16.73 4.54 -17.47
C GLY A 21 17.31 5.03 -16.15
N SER A 22 18.62 5.11 -16.05
CA SER A 22 19.33 5.35 -14.78
C SER A 22 18.94 6.65 -14.06
N ARG A 23 18.76 7.77 -14.78
CA ARG A 23 18.37 9.04 -14.19
C ARG A 23 16.96 9.02 -13.58
N ALA A 24 15.99 8.46 -14.31
CA ALA A 24 14.62 8.35 -13.81
C ALA A 24 14.57 7.39 -12.60
N THR A 25 15.29 6.27 -12.65
CA THR A 25 15.38 5.34 -11.51
C THR A 25 15.88 6.05 -10.26
N GLN A 26 16.98 6.81 -10.34
CA GLN A 26 17.51 7.60 -9.21
C GLN A 26 16.49 8.62 -8.71
N ALA A 27 15.76 9.28 -9.61
CA ALA A 27 14.72 10.24 -9.22
C ALA A 27 13.56 9.57 -8.48
N PHE A 28 13.10 8.41 -8.94
CA PHE A 28 12.09 7.61 -8.23
C PHE A 28 12.58 7.09 -6.89
N GLU A 29 13.84 6.66 -6.79
CA GLU A 29 14.45 6.22 -5.53
C GLU A 29 14.49 7.37 -4.51
N GLU A 30 14.92 8.57 -4.91
CA GLU A 30 14.96 9.73 -4.04
C GLU A 30 13.56 10.18 -3.62
N THR A 31 12.62 10.23 -4.56
CA THR A 31 11.21 10.54 -4.28
C THR A 31 10.61 9.54 -3.28
N SER A 32 10.89 8.26 -3.47
CA SER A 32 10.43 7.19 -2.57
C SER A 32 11.08 7.32 -1.19
N ARG A 33 12.38 7.57 -1.12
CA ARG A 33 13.13 7.78 0.13
C ARG A 33 12.54 8.92 0.95
N LEU A 34 12.30 10.06 0.32
CA LEU A 34 11.70 11.23 0.99
C LEU A 34 10.28 10.94 1.47
N SER A 35 9.47 10.28 0.64
CA SER A 35 8.09 9.92 0.99
C SER A 35 8.03 8.91 2.14
N LEU A 36 8.86 7.88 2.10
CA LEU A 36 8.92 6.83 3.13
C LEU A 36 9.45 7.38 4.47
N SER A 37 10.28 8.42 4.44
CA SER A 37 10.71 9.16 5.62
C SER A 37 9.70 10.23 6.09
N GLY A 38 8.50 10.30 5.53
CA GLY A 38 7.47 11.28 5.88
C GLY A 38 7.76 12.72 5.43
N GLN A 39 8.79 12.93 4.61
CA GLN A 39 9.23 14.25 4.13
C GLN A 39 8.46 14.67 2.87
N TYR A 40 7.12 14.63 2.91
CA TYR A 40 6.27 14.82 1.74
C TYR A 40 6.43 16.17 1.03
N ARG A 41 6.77 17.25 1.75
CA ARG A 41 7.03 18.55 1.14
C ARG A 41 8.32 18.54 0.31
N ALA A 42 9.37 17.92 0.83
CA ALA A 42 10.63 17.77 0.11
C ALA A 42 10.46 16.86 -1.11
N ALA A 43 9.73 15.72 -0.96
CA ALA A 43 9.41 14.82 -2.06
C ALA A 43 8.63 15.52 -3.18
N ASP A 44 7.62 16.30 -2.83
CA ASP A 44 6.79 17.07 -3.78
C ASP A 44 7.62 18.14 -4.51
N SER A 45 8.45 18.87 -3.78
CA SER A 45 9.36 19.85 -4.37
C SER A 45 10.37 19.20 -5.32
N PHE A 46 10.96 18.08 -4.91
CA PHE A 46 11.89 17.32 -5.74
C PHE A 46 11.21 16.81 -7.03
N ALA A 47 10.05 16.17 -6.92
CA ALA A 47 9.31 15.64 -8.07
C ALA A 47 9.00 16.74 -9.10
N ARG A 48 8.56 17.91 -8.64
CA ARG A 48 8.20 19.04 -9.52
C ARG A 48 9.40 19.77 -10.12
N SER A 49 10.52 19.80 -9.43
CA SER A 49 11.75 20.46 -9.91
C SER A 49 12.58 19.55 -10.81
N TRP A 50 12.20 18.27 -10.93
CA TRP A 50 12.99 17.32 -11.67
C TRP A 50 12.90 17.56 -13.19
N SER A 51 14.05 17.91 -13.78
CA SER A 51 14.18 18.24 -15.21
C SER A 51 15.00 17.20 -15.99
N GLY A 52 15.34 16.07 -15.34
CA GLY A 52 16.24 15.04 -15.89
C GLY A 52 15.57 14.04 -16.84
N GLY A 53 14.26 14.14 -17.09
CA GLY A 53 13.51 13.16 -17.88
C GLY A 53 12.21 13.71 -18.50
N SER A 54 11.24 12.81 -18.69
CA SER A 54 9.98 13.15 -19.33
C SER A 54 8.95 13.72 -18.34
N ARG A 55 8.00 14.49 -18.86
CA ARG A 55 6.85 14.98 -18.11
C ARG A 55 6.03 13.82 -17.50
N SER A 56 5.97 12.67 -18.17
CA SER A 56 5.25 11.51 -17.67
C SER A 56 5.87 10.97 -16.37
N GLU A 57 7.17 10.98 -16.24
CA GLU A 57 7.86 10.55 -15.02
C GLU A 57 7.67 11.53 -13.87
N GLU A 58 7.74 12.83 -14.15
CA GLU A 58 7.43 13.87 -13.16
C GLU A 58 6.00 13.72 -12.61
N LEU A 59 5.03 13.50 -13.48
CA LEU A 59 3.63 13.31 -13.09
C LEU A 59 3.44 12.02 -12.27
N LEU A 60 4.10 10.93 -12.66
CA LEU A 60 4.04 9.67 -11.90
C LEU A 60 4.63 9.84 -10.49
N MET A 61 5.78 10.50 -10.36
CA MET A 61 6.37 10.83 -9.05
C MET A 61 5.43 11.71 -8.22
N THR A 62 4.87 12.76 -8.83
CA THR A 62 3.92 13.67 -8.16
C THR A 62 2.70 12.91 -7.63
N ALA A 63 2.11 12.02 -8.43
CA ALA A 63 0.99 11.20 -8.01
C ALA A 63 1.38 10.25 -6.86
N THR A 64 2.54 9.59 -6.96
CA THR A 64 3.07 8.70 -5.92
C THR A 64 3.24 9.41 -4.57
N VAL A 65 3.86 10.59 -4.58
CA VAL A 65 4.03 11.42 -3.36
C VAL A 65 2.68 11.82 -2.79
N ALA A 66 1.76 12.27 -3.65
CA ALA A 66 0.46 12.75 -3.20
C ALA A 66 -0.39 11.63 -2.58
N LEU A 67 -0.40 10.42 -3.18
CA LEU A 67 -1.09 9.25 -2.63
C LEU A 67 -0.45 8.79 -1.32
N SER A 68 0.87 8.76 -1.23
CA SER A 68 1.60 8.40 0.01
C SER A 68 1.29 9.40 1.13
N ALA A 69 1.32 10.69 0.84
CA ALA A 69 1.00 11.74 1.81
C ALA A 69 -0.47 11.69 2.25
N PHE A 70 -1.40 11.38 1.34
CA PHE A 70 -2.81 11.19 1.71
C PHE A 70 -2.98 9.98 2.62
N SER A 71 -2.38 8.85 2.29
CA SER A 71 -2.49 7.62 3.08
C SER A 71 -2.00 7.79 4.52
N ASP A 72 -0.99 8.65 4.73
CA ASP A 72 -0.45 8.93 6.05
C ASP A 72 -1.21 10.05 6.78
N LEU A 73 -1.42 11.21 6.13
CA LEU A 73 -1.89 12.44 6.77
C LEU A 73 -3.38 12.76 6.53
N HIS A 74 -4.04 12.00 5.66
CA HIS A 74 -5.45 12.18 5.27
C HIS A 74 -5.81 13.63 4.88
N ASN A 75 -4.90 14.30 4.14
CA ASN A 75 -5.17 15.61 3.57
C ASN A 75 -5.91 15.48 2.24
N PRO A 76 -7.19 15.85 2.13
CA PRO A 76 -7.97 15.69 0.90
C PRO A 76 -7.39 16.42 -0.33
N ALA A 77 -6.67 17.53 -0.11
CA ALA A 77 -6.01 18.23 -1.21
C ALA A 77 -4.96 17.34 -1.92
N ARG A 78 -4.41 16.35 -1.22
CA ARG A 78 -3.45 15.40 -1.81
C ARG A 78 -4.11 14.44 -2.80
N LEU A 79 -5.36 14.02 -2.56
CA LEU A 79 -6.11 13.22 -3.55
C LEU A 79 -6.35 14.01 -4.83
N GLU A 80 -6.65 15.29 -4.73
CA GLU A 80 -6.84 16.16 -5.88
C GLU A 80 -5.55 16.34 -6.69
N VAL A 81 -4.41 16.50 -6.02
CA VAL A 81 -3.09 16.54 -6.67
C VAL A 81 -2.82 15.22 -7.41
N ALA A 82 -3.07 14.09 -6.77
CA ALA A 82 -2.88 12.77 -7.38
C ALA A 82 -3.79 12.59 -8.60
N ARG A 83 -5.07 12.95 -8.50
CA ARG A 83 -6.04 12.83 -9.57
C ARG A 83 -5.59 13.63 -10.80
N LYS A 84 -5.27 14.91 -10.63
CA LYS A 84 -4.82 15.77 -11.74
C LYS A 84 -3.54 15.27 -12.40
N ALA A 85 -2.58 14.78 -11.59
CA ALA A 85 -1.35 14.22 -12.13
C ALA A 85 -1.61 12.95 -12.95
N LEU A 86 -2.48 12.05 -12.47
CA LEU A 86 -2.82 10.82 -13.17
C LEU A 86 -3.66 11.06 -14.43
N GLU A 87 -4.59 12.02 -14.43
CA GLU A 87 -5.35 12.42 -15.61
C GLU A 87 -4.42 12.94 -16.71
N GLN A 88 -3.51 13.87 -16.38
CA GLN A 88 -2.51 14.38 -17.34
C GLN A 88 -1.58 13.25 -17.84
N LEU A 89 -1.22 12.31 -16.97
CA LEU A 89 -0.36 11.20 -17.32
C LEU A 89 -1.04 10.24 -18.30
N SER A 90 -2.31 9.93 -18.10
CA SER A 90 -3.14 9.13 -19.01
C SER A 90 -3.22 9.76 -20.41
N ASP A 91 -3.40 11.08 -20.48
CA ASP A 91 -3.42 11.81 -21.75
C ASP A 91 -2.07 11.75 -22.50
N LEU A 92 -0.96 11.72 -21.76
CA LEU A 92 0.39 11.69 -22.35
C LEU A 92 0.82 10.28 -22.78
N CYS A 93 0.45 9.25 -22.02
CA CYS A 93 0.92 7.87 -22.24
C CYS A 93 -0.05 7.06 -23.10
N GLY A 94 -1.35 7.24 -22.95
CA GLY A 94 -2.37 6.44 -23.62
C GLY A 94 -2.35 6.51 -25.16
N LYS A 95 -1.58 7.44 -25.73
CA LYS A 95 -1.39 7.61 -27.20
C LYS A 95 -0.03 7.08 -27.69
N LYS A 96 0.83 6.61 -26.79
CA LYS A 96 2.19 6.17 -27.12
C LYS A 96 2.30 4.65 -27.09
N ALA A 97 2.98 4.09 -28.10
CA ALA A 97 3.13 2.65 -28.24
C ALA A 97 4.51 2.12 -27.78
N ASP A 98 5.44 3.01 -27.40
CA ASP A 98 6.76 2.57 -26.94
C ASP A 98 6.71 1.91 -25.56
N THR A 99 7.61 0.97 -25.34
CA THR A 99 7.69 0.11 -24.14
C THR A 99 7.72 0.93 -22.84
N ARG A 100 8.52 2.03 -22.81
CA ARG A 100 8.66 2.88 -21.63
C ARG A 100 7.36 3.61 -21.29
N SER A 101 6.71 4.18 -22.28
CA SER A 101 5.41 4.86 -22.09
C SER A 101 4.34 3.89 -21.64
N ARG A 102 4.30 2.67 -22.20
CA ARG A 102 3.37 1.62 -21.77
C ARG A 102 3.63 1.13 -20.34
N LEU A 103 4.91 1.03 -19.92
CA LEU A 103 5.25 0.73 -18.52
C LEU A 103 4.73 1.83 -17.59
N ILE A 104 4.99 3.10 -17.91
CA ILE A 104 4.52 4.25 -17.13
C ILE A 104 2.97 4.26 -17.07
N ASP A 105 2.30 3.94 -18.17
CA ASP A 105 0.84 3.82 -18.23
C ASP A 105 0.31 2.71 -17.31
N ALA A 106 0.92 1.51 -17.33
CA ALA A 106 0.56 0.44 -16.43
C ALA A 106 0.71 0.83 -14.94
N MET A 107 1.78 1.56 -14.62
CA MET A 107 2.01 2.09 -13.28
C MET A 107 0.98 3.16 -12.90
N ALA A 108 0.65 4.06 -13.82
CA ALA A 108 -0.37 5.09 -13.63
C ALA A 108 -1.75 4.47 -13.38
N LEU A 109 -2.16 3.49 -14.21
CA LEU A 109 -3.40 2.74 -14.04
C LEU A 109 -3.46 1.99 -12.69
N SER A 110 -2.32 1.47 -12.21
CA SER A 110 -2.23 0.87 -10.88
C SER A 110 -2.47 1.91 -9.77
N GLN A 111 -1.91 3.12 -9.90
CA GLN A 111 -2.15 4.21 -8.96
C GLN A 111 -3.58 4.76 -9.04
N GLU A 112 -4.17 4.83 -10.23
CA GLU A 112 -5.59 5.16 -10.40
C GLU A 112 -6.52 4.15 -9.75
N SER A 113 -6.17 2.85 -9.83
CA SER A 113 -6.87 1.79 -9.10
C SER A 113 -6.81 2.03 -7.59
N TYR A 114 -5.64 2.35 -7.06
CA TYR A 114 -5.48 2.67 -5.65
C TYR A 114 -6.24 3.95 -5.23
N LEU A 115 -6.15 5.03 -6.02
CA LEU A 115 -6.93 6.25 -5.81
C LEU A 115 -8.43 5.96 -5.76
N ALA A 116 -8.95 5.18 -6.71
CA ALA A 116 -10.36 4.80 -6.73
C ALA A 116 -10.76 3.98 -5.48
N ALA A 117 -9.87 3.11 -4.99
CA ALA A 117 -10.09 2.36 -3.75
C ALA A 117 -10.16 3.29 -2.52
N LEU A 118 -9.26 4.26 -2.42
CA LEU A 118 -9.27 5.28 -1.35
C LEU A 118 -10.55 6.13 -1.35
N GLU A 119 -11.14 6.36 -2.52
CA GLU A 119 -12.40 7.07 -2.70
C GLU A 119 -13.65 6.17 -2.52
N GLY A 120 -13.47 4.88 -2.21
CA GLY A 120 -14.56 3.92 -2.05
C GLY A 120 -15.21 3.47 -3.37
N ARG A 121 -14.62 3.77 -4.53
CA ARG A 121 -15.12 3.44 -5.87
C ARG A 121 -14.62 2.05 -6.31
N SER A 122 -15.12 0.99 -5.65
CA SER A 122 -14.63 -0.38 -5.80
C SER A 122 -14.65 -0.91 -7.23
N LEU A 123 -15.72 -0.64 -8.00
CA LEU A 123 -15.79 -1.08 -9.40
C LEU A 123 -14.75 -0.36 -10.28
N ALA A 124 -14.60 0.94 -10.12
CA ALA A 124 -13.59 1.71 -10.85
C ALA A 124 -12.17 1.22 -10.50
N SER A 125 -11.90 0.95 -9.21
CA SER A 125 -10.65 0.35 -8.76
C SER A 125 -10.38 -0.99 -9.45
N ALA A 126 -11.34 -1.89 -9.47
CA ALA A 126 -11.20 -3.21 -10.13
C ALA A 126 -10.94 -3.09 -11.64
N LEU A 127 -11.66 -2.19 -12.34
CA LEU A 127 -11.47 -1.97 -13.77
C LEU A 127 -10.09 -1.38 -14.08
N LYS A 128 -9.63 -0.38 -13.33
CA LYS A 128 -8.30 0.22 -13.49
C LYS A 128 -7.18 -0.79 -13.18
N GLY A 129 -7.33 -1.56 -12.12
CA GLY A 129 -6.40 -2.64 -11.79
C GLY A 129 -6.31 -3.71 -12.87
N ARG A 130 -7.45 -4.08 -13.50
CA ARG A 130 -7.47 -4.99 -14.65
C ARG A 130 -6.72 -4.40 -15.84
N SER A 131 -6.96 -3.14 -16.17
CA SER A 131 -6.29 -2.46 -17.28
C SER A 131 -4.77 -2.39 -17.05
N ALA A 132 -4.34 -2.03 -15.82
CA ALA A 132 -2.94 -2.02 -15.45
C ALA A 132 -2.28 -3.40 -15.64
N ALA A 133 -2.93 -4.45 -15.15
CA ALA A 133 -2.43 -5.82 -15.26
C ALA A 133 -2.42 -6.31 -16.72
N SER A 134 -3.43 -5.95 -17.54
CA SER A 134 -3.45 -6.30 -18.96
C SER A 134 -2.29 -5.64 -19.71
N THR A 135 -2.09 -4.33 -19.54
CA THR A 135 -0.96 -3.62 -20.15
C THR A 135 0.39 -4.20 -19.72
N ALA A 136 0.53 -4.53 -18.43
CA ALA A 136 1.74 -5.14 -17.89
C ALA A 136 1.97 -6.55 -18.44
N GLN A 137 0.92 -7.37 -18.55
CA GLN A 137 1.00 -8.73 -19.11
C GLN A 137 1.38 -8.70 -20.58
N ASP A 138 0.77 -7.82 -21.38
CA ASP A 138 1.11 -7.66 -22.80
C ASP A 138 2.59 -7.34 -23.01
N LEU A 139 3.22 -6.56 -22.10
CA LEU A 139 4.65 -6.26 -22.17
C LEU A 139 5.48 -7.49 -21.78
N LEU A 140 5.09 -8.25 -20.76
CA LEU A 140 5.74 -9.50 -20.38
C LEU A 140 5.69 -10.53 -21.52
N ASP A 141 4.55 -10.64 -22.20
CA ASP A 141 4.36 -11.56 -23.35
C ASP A 141 5.21 -11.15 -24.56
N GLN A 142 5.56 -9.87 -24.68
CA GLN A 142 6.51 -9.34 -25.66
C GLN A 142 7.99 -9.56 -25.26
N GLY A 143 8.24 -10.24 -24.12
CA GLY A 143 9.59 -10.52 -23.64
C GLY A 143 10.22 -9.39 -22.83
N VAL A 144 9.45 -8.38 -22.45
CA VAL A 144 9.93 -7.30 -21.56
C VAL A 144 9.89 -7.79 -20.11
N ASP A 145 11.04 -8.19 -19.59
CA ASP A 145 11.15 -8.65 -18.19
C ASP A 145 11.47 -7.48 -17.25
N SER A 146 10.52 -7.15 -16.37
CA SER A 146 10.64 -6.05 -15.40
C SER A 146 9.96 -6.42 -14.08
N PRO A 147 10.61 -6.12 -12.95
CA PRO A 147 10.01 -6.30 -11.63
C PRO A 147 8.71 -5.50 -11.45
N GLU A 148 8.61 -4.34 -12.05
CA GLU A 148 7.43 -3.48 -12.01
C GLU A 148 6.23 -4.18 -12.65
N LEU A 149 6.43 -4.76 -13.85
CA LEU A 149 5.38 -5.48 -14.56
C LEU A 149 4.91 -6.69 -13.75
N ARG A 150 5.85 -7.49 -13.27
CA ARG A 150 5.54 -8.67 -12.42
C ARG A 150 4.80 -8.26 -11.14
N GLY A 151 5.22 -7.17 -10.49
CA GLY A 151 4.57 -6.67 -9.28
C GLY A 151 3.13 -6.21 -9.52
N ILE A 152 2.86 -5.53 -10.64
CA ILE A 152 1.52 -5.09 -11.03
C ILE A 152 0.62 -6.29 -11.31
N VAL A 153 1.07 -7.23 -12.15
CA VAL A 153 0.30 -8.43 -12.49
C VAL A 153 0.09 -9.30 -11.24
N GLY A 154 1.14 -9.53 -10.45
CA GLY A 154 1.09 -10.33 -9.24
C GLY A 154 0.07 -9.79 -8.22
N GLY A 155 0.10 -8.49 -7.96
CA GLY A 155 -0.87 -7.83 -7.10
C GLY A 155 -2.29 -8.01 -7.60
N TYR A 156 -2.53 -7.76 -8.89
CA TYR A 156 -3.86 -7.93 -9.49
C TYR A 156 -4.37 -9.38 -9.41
N LEU A 157 -3.55 -10.36 -9.75
CA LEU A 157 -3.92 -11.79 -9.71
C LEU A 157 -4.36 -12.22 -8.30
N PHE A 158 -3.60 -11.78 -7.29
CA PHE A 158 -3.96 -12.07 -5.90
C PHE A 158 -5.30 -11.44 -5.52
N TRP A 159 -5.43 -10.11 -5.66
CA TRP A 159 -6.62 -9.40 -5.19
C TRP A 159 -7.88 -9.75 -5.99
N LYS A 160 -7.75 -9.99 -7.30
CA LYS A 160 -8.84 -10.53 -8.11
C LYS A 160 -9.33 -11.87 -7.55
N SER A 161 -8.41 -12.83 -7.35
CA SER A 161 -8.76 -14.15 -6.85
C SER A 161 -9.33 -14.11 -5.44
N GLN A 162 -8.81 -13.21 -4.58
CA GLN A 162 -9.31 -13.00 -3.22
C GLN A 162 -10.74 -12.45 -3.22
N SER A 163 -11.06 -11.54 -4.13
CA SER A 163 -12.39 -10.91 -4.25
C SER A 163 -13.47 -11.87 -4.74
N LEU A 164 -13.12 -12.87 -5.56
CA LEU A 164 -14.08 -13.80 -6.17
C LEU A 164 -14.73 -14.77 -5.17
N GLY A 165 -14.20 -14.88 -3.95
CA GLY A 165 -14.68 -15.89 -3.00
C GLY A 165 -14.38 -17.33 -3.47
N SER A 166 -14.82 -18.34 -2.74
CA SER A 166 -14.48 -19.74 -3.05
C SER A 166 -15.11 -20.22 -4.36
N PHE A 167 -16.38 -19.90 -4.59
CA PHE A 167 -17.10 -20.32 -5.79
C PHE A 167 -16.56 -19.64 -7.06
N GLY A 168 -16.31 -18.33 -7.01
CA GLY A 168 -15.76 -17.62 -8.16
C GLY A 168 -14.34 -18.08 -8.53
N ARG A 169 -13.52 -18.47 -7.54
CA ARG A 169 -12.20 -19.08 -7.80
C ARG A 169 -12.26 -20.43 -8.47
N MET A 170 -13.27 -21.23 -8.15
CA MET A 170 -13.47 -22.53 -8.79
C MET A 170 -13.73 -22.39 -10.30
N ILE A 171 -14.44 -21.34 -10.72
CA ILE A 171 -14.74 -21.07 -12.14
C ILE A 171 -13.63 -20.27 -12.82
N GLY A 172 -13.13 -19.22 -12.18
CA GLY A 172 -12.18 -18.26 -12.74
C GLY A 172 -10.69 -18.54 -12.46
N GLY A 173 -10.37 -19.66 -11.81
CA GLY A 173 -9.01 -20.01 -11.36
C GLY A 173 -8.62 -19.34 -10.04
N ASP A 174 -7.76 -20.03 -9.27
CA ASP A 174 -7.14 -19.47 -8.06
C ASP A 174 -5.68 -19.10 -8.35
N HIS A 175 -5.45 -17.84 -8.64
CA HIS A 175 -4.11 -17.30 -8.93
C HIS A 175 -3.43 -16.66 -7.71
N ARG A 176 -3.90 -16.91 -6.49
CA ARG A 176 -3.32 -16.29 -5.28
C ARG A 176 -1.87 -16.70 -5.02
N ALA A 177 -1.52 -17.96 -5.31
CA ALA A 177 -0.14 -18.44 -5.13
C ALA A 177 0.82 -17.80 -6.13
N GLU A 178 0.40 -17.71 -7.39
CA GLU A 178 1.15 -17.04 -8.45
C GLU A 178 1.29 -15.54 -8.16
N GLY A 179 0.20 -14.87 -7.79
CA GLY A 179 0.19 -13.46 -7.43
C GLY A 179 1.12 -13.14 -6.26
N LEU A 180 1.14 -14.00 -5.21
CA LEU A 180 2.08 -13.89 -4.10
C LEU A 180 3.53 -14.03 -4.57
N LEU A 181 3.85 -15.04 -5.40
CA LEU A 181 5.21 -15.29 -5.90
C LEU A 181 5.74 -14.09 -6.68
N TRP A 182 4.97 -13.56 -7.62
CA TRP A 182 5.38 -12.44 -8.44
C TRP A 182 5.52 -11.14 -7.63
N THR A 183 4.63 -10.89 -6.69
CA THR A 183 4.75 -9.75 -5.77
C THR A 183 5.99 -9.89 -4.87
N GLN A 184 6.30 -11.11 -4.40
CA GLN A 184 7.50 -11.38 -3.60
C GLN A 184 8.79 -11.14 -4.40
N GLN A 185 8.85 -11.57 -5.65
CA GLN A 185 9.98 -11.31 -6.55
C GLN A 185 10.17 -9.81 -6.78
N ALA A 186 9.09 -9.07 -7.04
CA ALA A 186 9.13 -7.62 -7.21
C ALA A 186 9.60 -6.90 -5.94
N ALA A 187 9.13 -7.32 -4.76
CA ALA A 187 9.52 -6.77 -3.46
C ALA A 187 11.01 -7.04 -3.11
N ALA A 188 11.58 -8.12 -3.62
CA ALA A 188 12.99 -8.49 -3.43
C ALA A 188 13.93 -7.87 -4.49
N SER A 189 13.40 -7.21 -5.49
CA SER A 189 14.16 -6.65 -6.61
C SER A 189 14.91 -5.36 -6.25
N ARG A 190 15.69 -4.83 -7.20
CA ARG A 190 16.31 -3.51 -7.13
C ARG A 190 15.43 -2.40 -7.73
N SER A 191 14.15 -2.66 -7.98
CA SER A 191 13.21 -1.66 -8.47
C SER A 191 13.11 -0.45 -7.52
N PRO A 192 12.99 0.78 -8.04
CA PRO A 192 12.70 1.96 -7.22
C PRO A 192 11.31 1.87 -6.56
N PHE A 193 10.45 0.95 -7.00
CA PHE A 193 9.12 0.68 -6.46
C PHE A 193 9.07 -0.53 -5.52
N ARG A 194 10.21 -1.14 -5.18
CA ARG A 194 10.27 -2.32 -4.31
C ARG A 194 9.52 -2.16 -3.00
N GLU A 195 9.50 -0.94 -2.44
CA GLU A 195 8.80 -0.69 -1.17
C GLU A 195 7.27 -0.70 -1.33
N ALA A 196 6.75 -0.27 -2.49
CA ALA A 196 5.34 -0.43 -2.80
C ALA A 196 4.95 -1.91 -2.91
N PHE A 197 5.80 -2.73 -3.57
CA PHE A 197 5.60 -4.18 -3.65
C PHE A 197 5.79 -4.87 -2.30
N ARG A 198 6.70 -4.39 -1.45
CA ARG A 198 6.85 -4.87 -0.06
C ARG A 198 5.60 -4.59 0.75
N THR A 199 5.01 -3.42 0.60
CA THR A 199 3.72 -3.08 1.23
C THR A 199 2.61 -4.00 0.72
N SER A 200 2.53 -4.24 -0.59
CA SER A 200 1.58 -5.19 -1.18
C SER A 200 1.79 -6.61 -0.64
N LEU A 201 3.03 -7.09 -0.58
CA LEU A 201 3.40 -8.39 -0.02
C LEU A 201 2.95 -8.54 1.45
N LEU A 202 3.15 -7.50 2.27
CA LEU A 202 2.70 -7.48 3.67
C LEU A 202 1.19 -7.75 3.74
N TRP A 203 0.39 -7.00 2.99
CA TRP A 203 -1.06 -7.14 3.02
C TRP A 203 -1.55 -8.44 2.38
N ILE A 204 -0.89 -8.95 1.34
CA ILE A 204 -1.17 -10.27 0.75
C ILE A 204 -1.00 -11.37 1.82
N ARG A 205 0.12 -11.36 2.56
CA ARG A 205 0.37 -12.33 3.62
C ARG A 205 -0.63 -12.19 4.77
N PHE A 206 -0.97 -10.96 5.14
CA PHE A 206 -2.00 -10.68 6.15
C PHE A 206 -3.36 -11.28 5.75
N GLU A 207 -3.82 -11.06 4.53
CA GLU A 207 -5.09 -11.60 4.02
C GLU A 207 -5.10 -13.13 3.88
N ARG A 208 -3.93 -13.74 3.71
CA ARG A 208 -3.76 -15.19 3.74
C ARG A 208 -3.74 -15.80 5.14
N GLY A 209 -3.73 -14.97 6.19
CA GLY A 209 -3.57 -15.42 7.57
C GLY A 209 -2.12 -15.80 7.93
N GLU A 210 -1.15 -15.50 7.08
CA GLU A 210 0.28 -15.75 7.28
C GLU A 210 0.88 -14.63 8.17
N TYR A 211 0.30 -14.44 9.36
CA TYR A 211 0.60 -13.29 10.20
C TYR A 211 2.06 -13.23 10.68
N SER A 212 2.71 -14.36 10.93
CA SER A 212 4.14 -14.37 11.31
C SER A 212 5.02 -13.81 10.20
N GLU A 213 4.75 -14.19 8.94
CA GLU A 213 5.47 -13.69 7.78
C GLU A 213 5.12 -12.21 7.50
N ALA A 214 3.85 -11.83 7.65
CA ALA A 214 3.42 -10.43 7.54
C ALA A 214 4.13 -9.55 8.60
N LEU A 215 4.28 -10.06 9.84
CA LEU A 215 5.02 -9.35 10.89
C LEU A 215 6.50 -9.16 10.52
N ARG A 216 7.14 -10.21 10.01
CA ARG A 216 8.54 -10.13 9.56
C ARG A 216 8.71 -9.03 8.48
N VAL A 217 7.83 -9.01 7.48
CA VAL A 217 7.87 -7.98 6.42
C VAL A 217 7.64 -6.58 6.99
N ALA A 218 6.68 -6.41 7.93
CA ALA A 218 6.42 -5.12 8.58
C ALA A 218 7.62 -4.63 9.39
N GLN A 219 8.26 -5.52 10.15
CA GLN A 219 9.44 -5.20 10.98
C GLN A 219 10.66 -4.86 10.15
N GLU A 220 10.93 -5.60 9.06
CA GLU A 220 12.00 -5.29 8.11
C GLU A 220 11.78 -3.92 7.45
N ALA A 221 10.55 -3.64 7.00
CA ALA A 221 10.20 -2.36 6.41
C ALA A 221 10.35 -1.20 7.42
N ARG A 222 9.91 -1.42 8.67
CA ARG A 222 10.05 -0.43 9.75
C ARG A 222 11.51 -0.21 10.15
N ALA A 223 12.35 -1.25 10.15
CA ALA A 223 13.79 -1.10 10.42
C ALA A 223 14.48 -0.28 9.33
N ALA A 224 14.08 -0.45 8.06
CA ALA A 224 14.57 0.35 6.94
C ALA A 224 14.04 1.79 6.96
N TRP A 225 12.80 1.98 7.44
CA TRP A 225 12.08 3.25 7.41
C TRP A 225 11.44 3.56 8.78
N PRO A 226 12.23 3.86 9.82
CA PRO A 226 11.74 4.00 11.20
C PRO A 226 10.74 5.14 11.37
N GLU A 227 10.82 6.17 10.53
CA GLU A 227 9.91 7.34 10.53
C GLU A 227 8.58 7.04 9.81
N ASN A 228 8.45 5.90 9.13
CA ASN A 228 7.24 5.56 8.40
C ASN A 228 6.14 5.07 9.36
N ARG A 229 5.14 5.92 9.56
CA ARG A 229 4.02 5.64 10.47
C ARG A 229 3.08 4.55 9.95
N LEU A 230 2.97 4.39 8.62
CA LEU A 230 2.12 3.36 8.01
C LEU A 230 2.65 1.96 8.30
N TYR A 231 3.97 1.75 8.26
CA TYR A 231 4.56 0.45 8.63
C TYR A 231 4.39 0.15 10.11
N ARG A 232 4.38 1.17 10.97
CA ARG A 232 4.07 0.99 12.39
C ARG A 232 2.62 0.58 12.62
N GLN A 233 1.67 1.21 11.91
CA GLN A 233 0.27 0.79 11.98
C GLN A 233 0.09 -0.64 11.48
N ALA A 234 0.69 -0.99 10.33
CA ALA A 234 0.64 -2.34 9.79
C ALA A 234 1.22 -3.38 10.78
N GLU A 235 2.34 -3.07 11.44
CA GLU A 235 2.88 -3.93 12.51
C GLU A 235 1.87 -4.12 13.65
N GLY A 236 1.22 -3.04 14.08
CA GLY A 236 0.17 -3.08 15.11
C GLY A 236 -1.01 -3.97 14.71
N ASP A 237 -1.48 -3.88 13.47
CA ASP A 237 -2.55 -4.73 12.94
C ASP A 237 -2.16 -6.21 12.95
N VAL A 238 -0.94 -6.52 12.51
CA VAL A 238 -0.44 -7.89 12.49
C VAL A 238 -0.26 -8.45 13.90
N LEU A 239 0.31 -7.68 14.83
CA LEU A 239 0.47 -8.05 16.23
C LEU A 239 -0.89 -8.35 16.89
N PHE A 240 -1.91 -7.55 16.59
CA PHE A 240 -3.27 -7.79 17.07
C PHE A 240 -3.81 -9.15 16.56
N ARG A 241 -3.63 -9.45 15.27
CA ARG A 241 -4.06 -10.74 14.67
C ARG A 241 -3.31 -11.94 15.24
N LEU A 242 -2.06 -11.77 15.65
CA LEU A 242 -1.26 -12.79 16.33
C LEU A 242 -1.65 -12.97 17.82
N GLY A 243 -2.56 -12.16 18.36
CA GLY A 243 -2.90 -12.17 19.78
C GLY A 243 -1.81 -11.56 20.68
N ARG A 244 -0.77 -10.93 20.12
CA ARG A 244 0.32 -10.24 20.85
C ARG A 244 -0.15 -8.87 21.33
N LEU A 245 -1.25 -8.89 22.15
CA LEU A 245 -2.03 -7.70 22.50
C LEU A 245 -1.21 -6.63 23.24
N GLY A 246 -0.24 -7.01 24.08
CA GLY A 246 0.62 -6.07 24.80
C GLY A 246 1.50 -5.25 23.86
N GLU A 247 2.07 -5.89 22.85
CA GLU A 247 2.91 -5.26 21.85
C GLU A 247 2.07 -4.40 20.89
N ALA A 248 0.93 -4.91 20.43
CA ALA A 248 -0.02 -4.14 19.64
C ALA A 248 -0.47 -2.87 20.39
N LEU A 249 -0.76 -2.97 21.69
CA LEU A 249 -1.12 -1.83 22.55
C LEU A 249 -0.02 -0.76 22.56
N THR A 250 1.24 -1.17 22.73
CA THR A 250 2.39 -0.27 22.74
C THR A 250 2.54 0.43 21.39
N THR A 251 2.47 -0.34 20.31
CA THR A 251 2.60 0.14 18.93
C THR A 251 1.52 1.16 18.60
N TYR A 252 0.25 0.90 18.92
CA TYR A 252 -0.83 1.84 18.65
C TYR A 252 -0.85 3.06 19.55
N ARG A 253 -0.40 2.94 20.81
CA ARG A 253 -0.20 4.12 21.68
C ARG A 253 0.86 5.07 21.10
N GLN A 254 1.93 4.51 20.55
CA GLN A 254 2.94 5.30 19.89
C GLN A 254 2.39 5.96 18.62
N SER A 255 1.70 5.20 17.74
CA SER A 255 1.03 5.75 16.55
C SER A 255 0.07 6.89 16.92
N PHE A 256 -0.76 6.72 17.93
CA PHE A 256 -1.69 7.77 18.37
C PHE A 256 -0.96 9.08 18.73
N ARG A 257 0.18 8.99 19.44
CA ARG A 257 0.97 10.16 19.86
C ARG A 257 1.65 10.86 18.68
N GLU A 258 2.19 10.09 17.74
CA GLU A 258 2.93 10.62 16.58
C GLU A 258 2.07 11.42 15.60
N TYR A 259 0.76 11.16 15.56
CA TYR A 259 -0.15 11.95 14.74
C TYR A 259 -0.61 13.24 15.39
N ILE A 260 -0.31 13.50 16.67
CA ILE A 260 -0.71 14.74 17.33
C ILE A 260 0.00 15.94 16.68
N GLY A 261 -0.80 16.84 16.09
CA GLY A 261 -0.32 18.10 15.53
C GLY A 261 0.26 18.04 14.12
N ILE A 262 0.35 16.85 13.49
CA ILE A 262 0.93 16.72 12.14
C ILE A 262 -0.10 16.40 11.04
N GLU A 263 -1.20 15.78 11.37
CA GLU A 263 -2.26 15.40 10.42
C GLU A 263 -3.22 16.57 10.13
N THR A 264 -3.64 16.69 8.88
CA THR A 264 -4.65 17.70 8.48
C THR A 264 -6.03 17.33 9.00
N LEU A 265 -6.40 16.04 8.86
CA LEU A 265 -7.58 15.45 9.48
C LEU A 265 -7.12 14.35 10.44
N PRO A 266 -7.67 14.28 11.67
CA PRO A 266 -7.20 13.33 12.68
C PRO A 266 -7.67 11.88 12.41
N VAL A 267 -7.68 11.44 11.15
CA VAL A 267 -8.17 10.11 10.75
C VAL A 267 -7.24 9.01 11.25
N SER A 268 -5.93 9.15 11.02
CA SER A 268 -4.94 8.16 11.45
C SER A 268 -4.87 8.05 12.98
N ARG A 269 -4.95 9.19 13.68
CA ARG A 269 -5.04 9.21 15.14
C ARG A 269 -6.32 8.56 15.66
N LEU A 270 -7.46 8.83 15.03
CA LEU A 270 -8.73 8.20 15.39
C LEU A 270 -8.75 6.71 15.04
N SER A 271 -8.12 6.31 13.94
CA SER A 271 -7.92 4.89 13.61
C SER A 271 -7.10 4.19 14.69
N ALA A 272 -6.03 4.83 15.17
CA ALA A 272 -5.24 4.32 16.28
C ALA A 272 -6.07 4.21 17.58
N ALA A 273 -6.93 5.22 17.89
CA ALA A 273 -7.84 5.17 19.03
C ALA A 273 -8.85 4.01 18.94
N GLY A 274 -9.41 3.77 17.74
CA GLY A 274 -10.31 2.63 17.50
C GLY A 274 -9.60 1.29 17.71
N ASN A 275 -8.37 1.15 17.23
CA ASN A 275 -7.57 -0.06 17.46
C ASN A 275 -7.21 -0.23 18.94
N LEU A 276 -6.90 0.85 19.67
CA LEU A 276 -6.70 0.80 21.13
C LEU A 276 -7.96 0.32 21.85
N ALA A 277 -9.15 0.78 21.45
CA ALA A 277 -10.42 0.29 22.00
C ALA A 277 -10.58 -1.22 21.79
N ARG A 278 -10.30 -1.73 20.58
CA ARG A 278 -10.36 -3.16 20.25
C ARG A 278 -9.38 -3.99 21.08
N ILE A 279 -8.15 -3.52 21.22
CA ILE A 279 -7.11 -4.21 22.00
C ILE A 279 -7.51 -4.27 23.47
N HIS A 280 -7.97 -3.15 24.07
CA HIS A 280 -8.40 -3.15 25.45
C HIS A 280 -9.63 -4.05 25.68
N ALA A 281 -10.58 -4.08 24.74
CA ALA A 281 -11.73 -5.00 24.81
C ALA A 281 -11.29 -6.46 24.71
N ALA A 282 -10.33 -6.80 23.86
CA ALA A 282 -9.76 -8.13 23.75
C ALA A 282 -8.99 -8.56 25.00
N MET A 283 -8.39 -7.61 25.74
CA MET A 283 -7.73 -7.81 27.03
C MET A 283 -8.72 -7.86 28.23
N GLY A 284 -10.02 -7.73 28.00
CA GLY A 284 -11.03 -7.68 29.07
C GLY A 284 -11.08 -6.35 29.83
N ARG A 285 -10.38 -5.31 29.39
CA ARG A 285 -10.27 -4.00 30.05
C ARG A 285 -11.37 -3.07 29.56
N GLN A 286 -12.61 -3.30 30.02
CA GLN A 286 -13.81 -2.65 29.48
C GLN A 286 -13.80 -1.13 29.64
N ASP A 287 -13.41 -0.60 30.80
CA ASP A 287 -13.38 0.86 31.06
C ASP A 287 -12.40 1.58 30.13
N SER A 288 -11.21 0.97 29.93
CA SER A 288 -10.23 1.51 28.99
C SER A 288 -10.73 1.46 27.54
N ALA A 289 -11.41 0.37 27.16
CA ALA A 289 -12.00 0.27 25.83
C ALA A 289 -13.07 1.34 25.62
N ARG A 290 -13.93 1.60 26.61
CA ARG A 290 -14.96 2.65 26.58
C ARG A 290 -14.31 4.02 26.43
N ALA A 291 -13.31 4.37 27.24
CA ALA A 291 -12.62 5.65 27.16
C ALA A 291 -12.01 5.93 25.76
N TRP A 292 -11.50 4.90 25.08
CA TRP A 292 -11.01 5.04 23.72
C TRP A 292 -12.12 5.19 22.69
N LEU A 293 -13.28 4.52 22.87
CA LEU A 293 -14.47 4.74 22.04
C LEU A 293 -15.03 6.15 22.23
N ASP A 294 -15.08 6.66 23.45
CA ASP A 294 -15.53 8.04 23.74
C ASP A 294 -14.61 9.06 23.04
N THR A 295 -13.30 8.77 23.00
CA THR A 295 -12.35 9.59 22.23
C THR A 295 -12.70 9.60 20.74
N LEU A 296 -12.99 8.42 20.16
CA LEU A 296 -13.36 8.26 18.75
C LEU A 296 -14.72 8.94 18.45
N ASP A 297 -15.68 8.82 19.38
CA ASP A 297 -17.06 9.27 19.20
C ASP A 297 -17.30 10.71 19.62
N ALA A 298 -16.26 11.40 20.10
CA ALA A 298 -16.39 12.80 20.52
C ALA A 298 -17.03 13.66 19.41
N PRO A 299 -18.01 14.55 19.74
CA PRO A 299 -18.78 15.32 18.75
C PRO A 299 -17.92 16.10 17.76
N ARG A 300 -16.78 16.62 18.21
CA ARG A 300 -15.80 17.35 17.39
C ARG A 300 -15.25 16.55 16.21
N TYR A 301 -15.33 15.21 16.23
CA TYR A 301 -14.83 14.34 15.18
C TYR A 301 -15.92 13.78 14.25
N LYS A 302 -17.18 14.23 14.40
CA LYS A 302 -18.31 13.72 13.59
C LYS A 302 -18.05 13.78 12.08
N SER A 303 -17.50 14.89 11.59
CA SER A 303 -17.19 15.09 10.16
C SER A 303 -15.99 14.26 9.67
N VAL A 304 -15.13 13.85 10.59
CA VAL A 304 -13.91 13.08 10.27
C VAL A 304 -14.19 11.58 10.20
N ARG A 305 -15.16 11.08 10.97
CA ARG A 305 -15.47 9.64 11.07
C ARG A 305 -15.80 8.97 9.72
N LYS A 306 -16.32 9.73 8.76
CA LYS A 306 -16.59 9.22 7.40
C LYS A 306 -15.32 8.78 6.65
N TRP A 307 -14.15 9.22 7.10
CA TRP A 307 -12.85 8.87 6.52
C TRP A 307 -12.18 7.68 7.21
N LEU A 308 -12.75 7.18 8.31
CA LEU A 308 -12.21 5.99 8.98
C LEU A 308 -12.32 4.77 8.06
N PRO A 309 -11.32 3.86 8.11
CA PRO A 309 -11.38 2.61 7.36
C PRO A 309 -12.68 1.84 7.67
N THR A 310 -13.41 1.44 6.64
CA THR A 310 -14.67 0.69 6.79
C THR A 310 -14.47 -0.63 7.55
N SER A 311 -13.31 -1.27 7.37
CA SER A 311 -12.93 -2.47 8.12
C SER A 311 -12.87 -2.19 9.61
N LEU A 312 -12.22 -1.10 10.03
CA LEU A 312 -12.14 -0.70 11.43
C LEU A 312 -13.53 -0.41 12.02
N VAL A 313 -14.36 0.37 11.30
CA VAL A 313 -15.72 0.68 11.74
C VAL A 313 -16.50 -0.61 12.00
N ARG A 314 -16.47 -1.56 11.05
CA ARG A 314 -17.13 -2.87 11.19
C ARG A 314 -16.59 -3.69 12.37
N GLU A 315 -15.29 -3.65 12.61
CA GLU A 315 -14.65 -4.39 13.71
C GLU A 315 -14.91 -3.76 15.09
N LEU A 316 -15.29 -2.48 15.14
CA LEU A 316 -15.70 -1.80 16.38
C LEU A 316 -17.15 -2.12 16.78
N GLU A 317 -18.02 -2.52 15.87
CA GLU A 317 -19.43 -2.83 16.18
C GLU A 317 -19.62 -3.90 17.28
N PRO A 318 -18.90 -5.05 17.25
CA PRO A 318 -18.96 -6.03 18.33
C PRO A 318 -18.46 -5.48 19.66
N VAL A 319 -17.45 -4.61 19.65
CA VAL A 319 -16.89 -3.97 20.85
C VAL A 319 -17.95 -3.05 21.47
N ARG A 320 -18.60 -2.21 20.64
CA ARG A 320 -19.68 -1.29 21.08
C ARG A 320 -20.83 -2.05 21.69
N ARG A 321 -21.30 -3.12 21.01
CA ARG A 321 -22.41 -3.95 21.52
C ARG A 321 -22.09 -4.57 22.87
N LYS A 322 -20.88 -5.12 23.03
CA LYS A 322 -20.44 -5.73 24.30
C LYS A 322 -20.38 -4.73 25.45
N LEU A 323 -20.04 -3.48 25.16
CA LEU A 323 -19.92 -2.41 26.17
C LEU A 323 -21.25 -1.69 26.48
N SER A 324 -22.25 -1.84 25.61
CA SER A 324 -23.61 -1.28 25.80
C SER A 324 -24.49 -2.15 26.70
N HIS A 325 -24.14 -3.44 26.86
CA HIS A 325 -24.86 -4.38 27.72
C HIS A 325 -23.91 -4.84 28.84
N PRO A 326 -23.98 -4.19 30.02
CA PRO A 326 -23.16 -4.57 31.18
C PRO A 326 -23.54 -5.95 31.74
#